data_c61af25e23cb53e68ab788147544469a
#
_entry.id   c61af25e23cb53e68ab788147544469a
#
_cell.length_a   1.000
_cell.length_b   1.000
_cell.length_c   1.000
_cell.angle_alpha   90.00
_cell.angle_beta   90.00
_cell.angle_gamma   90.00
#
_symmetry.space_group_name_H-M   'P 1'
#
loop_
_entity.id
_entity.type
_entity.pdbx_description
1 polymer ?
#
loop_
_entity_poly.entity_id
_entity_poly.type
_entity_poly.pdbx_seq_one_letter_code
_entity_poly.pdbx_strand_id
1 'polypeptide(L)'
;MFASVEHPQTNGQVELANRILLRGLKRRLEKAKRAWAEEVPRIVWAYHSMAQSSTMETPFSLVYGSDAMIPVEIHESSPRFLSFVIEESNEERRVNLDLLDEAREEARIKAEAVKRRVEHPYSSKVKPRQFQVADLVMRKAHPYELKNKLSPKWTGPFRVTEAKGNGSYKLETLKGGPSHAAGMRPI
;
A
#
# COMPACT_ATOMS: atom_id res chain seq x y z
N MET A 1 -4.68 -14.69 -6.52
CA MET A 1 -3.20 -14.68 -6.59
C MET A 1 -2.71 -14.14 -5.26
N PHE A 2 -1.97 -14.95 -4.49
CA PHE A 2 -1.47 -14.50 -3.18
C PHE A 2 -0.14 -13.79 -3.37
N ALA A 3 0.03 -12.63 -2.73
CA ALA A 3 1.30 -11.92 -2.73
C ALA A 3 2.32 -12.70 -1.89
N SER A 4 3.49 -12.99 -2.46
CA SER A 4 4.59 -13.62 -1.74
C SER A 4 5.27 -12.60 -0.83
N VAL A 5 5.68 -13.02 0.35
CA VAL A 5 6.50 -12.23 1.28
C VAL A 5 7.81 -11.78 0.62
N GLU A 6 8.31 -12.58 -0.33
CA GLU A 6 9.54 -12.31 -1.08
C GLU A 6 9.37 -11.28 -2.21
N HIS A 7 8.12 -10.95 -2.58
CA HIS A 7 7.80 -10.00 -3.66
C HIS A 7 6.84 -8.92 -3.18
N PRO A 8 7.27 -8.00 -2.31
CA PRO A 8 6.42 -6.95 -1.75
C PRO A 8 5.85 -5.98 -2.80
N GLN A 9 6.48 -5.90 -3.98
CA GLN A 9 6.01 -5.00 -5.05
C GLN A 9 4.60 -5.35 -5.57
N THR A 10 4.17 -6.60 -5.47
CA THR A 10 2.83 -7.03 -5.84
C THR A 10 1.78 -6.60 -4.81
N ASN A 11 2.20 -6.22 -3.61
CA ASN A 11 1.36 -5.83 -2.49
C ASN A 11 1.47 -4.34 -2.12
N GLY A 12 2.06 -3.53 -2.99
CA GLY A 12 2.37 -2.12 -2.70
C GLY A 12 1.16 -1.27 -2.30
N GLN A 13 -0.04 -1.55 -2.82
CA GLN A 13 -1.26 -0.85 -2.42
C GLN A 13 -1.67 -1.17 -0.99
N VAL A 14 -1.60 -2.44 -0.59
CA VAL A 14 -1.90 -2.87 0.79
C VAL A 14 -0.86 -2.31 1.76
N GLU A 15 0.41 -2.28 1.39
CA GLU A 15 1.47 -1.66 2.20
C GLU A 15 1.24 -0.17 2.39
N LEU A 16 0.81 0.54 1.35
CA LEU A 16 0.46 1.97 1.44
C LEU A 16 -0.72 2.19 2.40
N ALA A 17 -1.81 1.44 2.24
CA ALA A 17 -2.97 1.50 3.12
C ALA A 17 -2.59 1.22 4.58
N ASN A 18 -1.86 0.14 4.83
CA ASN A 18 -1.36 -0.21 6.17
C ASN A 18 -0.48 0.89 6.77
N ARG A 19 0.37 1.54 5.97
CA ARG A 19 1.20 2.66 6.42
C ARG A 19 0.37 3.87 6.84
N ILE A 20 -0.69 4.18 6.10
CA ILE A 20 -1.61 5.29 6.43
C ILE A 20 -2.35 4.98 7.73
N LEU A 21 -2.93 3.77 7.85
CA LEU A 21 -3.64 3.32 9.04
C LEU A 21 -2.74 3.31 10.29
N LEU A 22 -1.53 2.78 10.18
CA LEU A 22 -0.55 2.77 11.27
C LEU A 22 -0.12 4.18 11.67
N ARG A 23 0.01 5.11 10.73
CA ARG A 23 0.32 6.51 11.04
C ARG A 23 -0.84 7.18 11.80
N GLY A 24 -2.07 6.93 11.38
CA GLY A 24 -3.27 7.37 12.08
C GLY A 24 -3.33 6.83 13.50
N LEU A 25 -3.11 5.51 13.65
CA LEU A 25 -3.08 4.83 14.94
C LEU A 25 -2.01 5.42 15.88
N LYS A 26 -0.78 5.58 15.41
CA LYS A 26 0.31 6.16 16.20
C LYS A 26 -0.04 7.54 16.75
N ARG A 27 -0.60 8.43 15.92
CA ARG A 27 -1.01 9.78 16.35
C ARG A 27 -2.09 9.77 17.46
N ARG A 28 -3.02 8.82 17.40
CA ARG A 28 -4.07 8.68 18.43
C ARG A 28 -3.55 8.02 19.70
N LEU A 29 -2.66 7.04 19.58
CA LEU A 29 -2.06 6.34 20.72
C LEU A 29 -1.09 7.20 21.53
N GLU A 30 -0.54 8.27 20.99
CA GLU A 30 0.22 9.25 21.78
C GLU A 30 -0.62 9.83 22.92
N LYS A 31 -1.95 9.91 22.72
CA LYS A 31 -2.92 10.39 23.74
C LYS A 31 -3.59 9.27 24.53
N ALA A 32 -3.75 8.07 23.97
CA ALA A 32 -4.56 6.97 24.53
C ALA A 32 -3.77 5.65 24.58
N LYS A 33 -2.76 5.57 25.44
CA LYS A 33 -1.70 4.52 25.50
C LYS A 33 -2.17 3.05 25.60
N ARG A 34 -3.45 2.73 25.85
CA ARG A 34 -3.94 1.35 26.06
C ARG A 34 -5.14 0.93 25.20
N ALA A 35 -5.81 1.87 24.51
CA ALA A 35 -7.06 1.61 23.78
C ALA A 35 -6.86 1.46 22.26
N TRP A 36 -5.75 0.90 21.81
CA TRP A 36 -5.45 0.81 20.38
C TRP A 36 -6.50 0.00 19.59
N ALA A 37 -7.04 -1.07 20.20
CA ALA A 37 -8.04 -1.91 19.56
C ALA A 37 -9.36 -1.16 19.31
N GLU A 38 -9.74 -0.26 20.24
CA GLU A 38 -10.93 0.57 20.14
C GLU A 38 -10.77 1.70 19.10
N GLU A 39 -9.53 2.16 18.87
CA GLU A 39 -9.22 3.19 17.89
C GLU A 39 -9.13 2.67 16.46
N VAL A 40 -8.87 1.39 16.25
CA VAL A 40 -8.74 0.81 14.89
C VAL A 40 -10.00 1.00 14.05
N PRO A 41 -11.22 0.68 14.51
CA PRO A 41 -12.44 0.89 13.72
C PRO A 41 -12.64 2.36 13.32
N ARG A 42 -12.33 3.30 14.21
CA ARG A 42 -12.44 4.74 13.95
C ARG A 42 -11.46 5.22 12.87
N ILE A 43 -10.25 4.68 12.89
CA ILE A 43 -9.21 5.02 11.90
C ILE A 43 -9.54 4.42 10.55
N VAL A 44 -10.01 3.17 10.53
CA VAL A 44 -10.45 2.49 9.30
C VAL A 44 -11.65 3.23 8.69
N TRP A 45 -12.63 3.63 9.52
CA TRP A 45 -13.76 4.44 9.05
C TRP A 45 -13.30 5.77 8.45
N ALA A 46 -12.43 6.49 9.15
CA ALA A 46 -11.86 7.74 8.64
C ALA A 46 -11.10 7.53 7.31
N TYR A 47 -10.35 6.44 7.18
CA TYR A 47 -9.67 6.10 5.93
C TYR A 47 -10.65 5.84 4.78
N HIS A 48 -11.76 5.13 5.05
CA HIS A 48 -12.76 4.80 4.03
C HIS A 48 -13.63 6.02 3.63
N SER A 49 -13.85 6.95 4.54
CA SER A 49 -14.68 8.15 4.30
C SER A 49 -13.90 9.37 3.82
N MET A 50 -12.57 9.31 3.71
CA MET A 50 -11.76 10.42 3.19
C MET A 50 -11.37 10.20 1.74
N ALA A 51 -11.50 11.27 0.93
CA ALA A 51 -11.08 11.24 -0.46
C ALA A 51 -9.57 10.98 -0.58
N GLN A 52 -9.21 10.02 -1.43
CA GLN A 52 -7.83 9.66 -1.71
C GLN A 52 -7.26 10.60 -2.77
N SER A 53 -6.07 11.14 -2.53
CA SER A 53 -5.42 12.08 -3.46
C SER A 53 -5.11 11.49 -4.85
N SER A 54 -5.08 10.17 -4.96
CA SER A 54 -4.82 9.46 -6.21
C SER A 54 -6.05 9.30 -7.09
N THR A 55 -7.24 9.21 -6.51
CA THR A 55 -8.51 8.98 -7.21
C THR A 55 -9.43 10.19 -7.16
N MET A 56 -9.26 11.07 -6.16
CA MET A 56 -10.15 12.15 -5.75
C MET A 56 -11.52 11.66 -5.25
N GLU A 57 -11.64 10.35 -5.02
CA GLU A 57 -12.83 9.67 -4.52
C GLU A 57 -12.56 9.04 -3.16
N THR A 58 -13.64 8.82 -2.38
CA THR A 58 -13.54 8.05 -1.15
C THR A 58 -13.58 6.55 -1.47
N PRO A 59 -12.84 5.70 -0.71
CA PRO A 59 -13.00 4.25 -0.86
C PRO A 59 -14.45 3.78 -0.63
N PHE A 60 -15.21 4.48 0.21
CA PHE A 60 -16.61 4.18 0.47
C PHE A 60 -17.50 4.47 -0.74
N SER A 61 -17.36 5.64 -1.38
CA SER A 61 -18.17 6.00 -2.56
C SER A 61 -17.92 5.03 -3.72
N LEU A 62 -16.66 4.60 -3.93
CA LEU A 62 -16.31 3.64 -4.98
C LEU A 62 -16.85 2.22 -4.74
N VAL A 63 -17.25 1.89 -3.52
CA VAL A 63 -17.86 0.59 -3.18
C VAL A 63 -19.38 0.66 -3.24
N TYR A 64 -19.95 1.70 -2.64
CA TYR A 64 -21.39 1.79 -2.37
C TYR A 64 -22.15 2.80 -3.25
N GLY A 65 -21.45 3.58 -4.07
CA GLY A 65 -22.05 4.62 -4.91
C GLY A 65 -22.58 5.83 -4.15
N SER A 66 -22.25 5.96 -2.87
CA SER A 66 -22.72 7.05 -2.01
C SER A 66 -21.68 7.45 -0.99
N ASP A 67 -21.82 8.63 -0.40
CA ASP A 67 -20.93 9.09 0.66
C ASP A 67 -21.22 8.40 1.99
N ALA A 68 -20.15 8.14 2.75
CA ALA A 68 -20.26 7.62 4.10
C ALA A 68 -20.85 8.67 5.05
N MET A 69 -21.78 8.27 5.89
CA MET A 69 -22.27 9.11 6.99
C MET A 69 -21.18 9.19 8.07
N ILE A 70 -20.83 10.39 8.49
CA ILE A 70 -19.85 10.58 9.57
C ILE A 70 -20.52 10.44 10.94
N PRO A 71 -19.81 9.97 11.99
CA PRO A 71 -20.40 9.68 13.29
C PRO A 71 -21.11 10.88 13.95
N VAL A 72 -20.68 12.11 13.70
CA VAL A 72 -21.32 13.32 14.23
C VAL A 72 -22.73 13.53 13.66
N GLU A 73 -22.95 13.17 12.40
CA GLU A 73 -24.26 13.29 11.74
C GLU A 73 -25.31 12.33 12.31
N ILE A 74 -24.88 11.24 12.97
CA ILE A 74 -25.77 10.29 13.62
C ILE A 74 -26.34 10.86 14.93
N HIS A 75 -25.57 11.73 15.60
CA HIS A 75 -25.91 12.27 16.92
C HIS A 75 -26.52 13.68 16.86
N GLU A 76 -26.26 14.40 15.78
CA GLU A 76 -26.81 15.75 15.58
C GLU A 76 -27.69 15.76 14.34
N SER A 77 -28.87 16.34 14.48
CA SER A 77 -29.83 16.48 13.38
C SER A 77 -29.28 17.42 12.31
N SER A 78 -28.51 16.91 11.39
CA SER A 78 -28.03 17.68 10.24
C SER A 78 -29.21 18.03 9.31
N PRO A 79 -29.13 19.10 8.51
CA PRO A 79 -30.12 19.40 7.48
C PRO A 79 -30.39 18.21 6.55
N ARG A 80 -29.36 17.43 6.23
CA ARG A 80 -29.42 16.21 5.41
C ARG A 80 -30.27 15.12 6.09
N PHE A 81 -30.16 14.97 7.41
CA PHE A 81 -30.96 14.02 8.17
C PHE A 81 -32.43 14.45 8.28
N LEU A 82 -32.66 15.73 8.48
CA LEU A 82 -34.01 16.30 8.60
C LEU A 82 -34.81 16.28 7.29
N SER A 83 -34.13 16.37 6.14
CA SER A 83 -34.73 16.32 4.80
C SER A 83 -34.74 14.90 4.19
N PHE A 84 -34.43 13.87 4.97
CA PHE A 84 -34.31 12.49 4.45
C PHE A 84 -35.70 11.91 4.13
N VAL A 85 -35.94 11.66 2.84
CA VAL A 85 -37.11 10.97 2.31
C VAL A 85 -36.66 9.63 1.73
N ILE A 86 -37.23 8.52 2.21
CA ILE A 86 -36.81 7.15 1.87
C ILE A 86 -36.93 6.87 0.36
N GLU A 87 -38.03 7.30 -0.25
CA GLU A 87 -38.30 7.07 -1.67
C GLU A 87 -37.30 7.82 -2.56
N GLU A 88 -37.06 9.10 -2.29
CA GLU A 88 -36.08 9.92 -3.00
C GLU A 88 -34.66 9.38 -2.84
N SER A 89 -34.30 9.00 -1.63
CA SER A 89 -32.98 8.39 -1.34
C SER A 89 -32.77 7.04 -2.04
N ASN A 90 -33.82 6.25 -2.20
CA ASN A 90 -33.72 4.99 -2.93
C ASN A 90 -33.55 5.20 -4.44
N GLU A 91 -34.21 6.20 -5.01
CA GLU A 91 -34.05 6.54 -6.43
C GLU A 91 -32.67 7.13 -6.72
N GLU A 92 -32.20 8.07 -5.90
CA GLU A 92 -30.83 8.60 -5.99
C GLU A 92 -29.79 7.50 -5.87
N ARG A 93 -30.02 6.53 -4.98
CA ARG A 93 -29.11 5.36 -4.85
C ARG A 93 -29.09 4.50 -6.10
N ARG A 94 -30.22 4.27 -6.75
CA ARG A 94 -30.27 3.52 -8.04
C ARG A 94 -29.46 4.24 -9.11
N VAL A 95 -29.69 5.54 -9.28
CA VAL A 95 -28.92 6.36 -10.24
C VAL A 95 -27.42 6.33 -9.93
N ASN A 96 -27.04 6.48 -8.66
CA ASN A 96 -25.64 6.42 -8.24
C ASN A 96 -25.00 5.04 -8.49
N LEU A 97 -25.76 3.95 -8.33
CA LEU A 97 -25.27 2.60 -8.64
C LEU A 97 -25.11 2.39 -10.14
N ASP A 98 -25.99 2.93 -10.96
CA ASP A 98 -25.86 2.87 -12.43
C ASP A 98 -24.62 3.61 -12.94
N LEU A 99 -24.26 4.73 -12.28
CA LEU A 99 -23.05 5.52 -12.60
C LEU A 99 -21.77 5.00 -11.92
N LEU A 100 -21.88 4.02 -11.05
CA LEU A 100 -20.77 3.56 -10.20
C LEU A 100 -19.60 2.98 -11.02
N ASP A 101 -19.89 2.26 -12.09
CA ASP A 101 -18.84 1.66 -12.92
C ASP A 101 -18.07 2.75 -13.70
N GLU A 102 -18.74 3.81 -14.13
CA GLU A 102 -18.08 4.98 -14.74
C GLU A 102 -17.16 5.69 -13.73
N ALA A 103 -17.66 5.95 -12.51
CA ALA A 103 -16.86 6.54 -11.44
C ALA A 103 -15.63 5.71 -11.07
N ARG A 104 -15.78 4.38 -11.04
CA ARG A 104 -14.65 3.44 -10.80
C ARG A 104 -13.61 3.50 -11.91
N GLU A 105 -14.05 3.55 -13.15
CA GLU A 105 -13.13 3.62 -14.29
C GLU A 105 -12.39 4.96 -14.30
N GLU A 106 -13.06 6.07 -14.04
CA GLU A 106 -12.42 7.38 -13.90
C GLU A 106 -11.39 7.39 -12.77
N ALA A 107 -11.75 6.84 -11.60
CA ALA A 107 -10.84 6.71 -10.46
C ALA A 107 -9.63 5.84 -10.81
N ARG A 108 -9.82 4.75 -11.57
CA ARG A 108 -8.75 3.87 -12.05
C ARG A 108 -7.78 4.62 -12.96
N ILE A 109 -8.30 5.40 -13.89
CA ILE A 109 -7.47 6.22 -14.83
C ILE A 109 -6.65 7.25 -14.05
N LYS A 110 -7.28 7.97 -13.10
CA LYS A 110 -6.60 8.94 -12.23
C LYS A 110 -5.49 8.28 -11.41
N ALA A 111 -5.78 7.14 -10.80
CA ALA A 111 -4.80 6.39 -10.00
C ALA A 111 -3.60 5.93 -10.85
N GLU A 112 -3.84 5.42 -12.06
CA GLU A 112 -2.78 4.99 -12.98
C GLU A 112 -1.92 6.17 -13.43
N ALA A 113 -2.52 7.33 -13.70
CA ALA A 113 -1.79 8.55 -14.06
C ALA A 113 -0.86 9.01 -12.92
N VAL A 114 -1.35 9.00 -11.68
CA VAL A 114 -0.54 9.32 -10.49
C VAL A 114 0.59 8.29 -10.32
N LYS A 115 0.30 7.01 -10.47
CA LYS A 115 1.28 5.93 -10.39
C LYS A 115 2.41 6.13 -11.41
N ARG A 116 2.09 6.34 -12.67
CA ARG A 116 3.09 6.62 -13.73
C ARG A 116 3.94 7.85 -13.44
N ARG A 117 3.32 8.92 -12.91
CA ARG A 117 4.03 10.13 -12.55
C ARG A 117 5.07 9.88 -11.45
N VAL A 118 4.77 9.02 -10.48
CA VAL A 118 5.68 8.66 -9.39
C VAL A 118 6.74 7.66 -9.84
N GLU A 119 6.38 6.70 -10.69
CA GLU A 119 7.30 5.68 -11.20
C GLU A 119 8.38 6.24 -12.12
N HIS A 120 8.03 7.20 -12.96
CA HIS A 120 8.95 7.75 -13.96
C HIS A 120 10.27 8.31 -13.37
N PRO A 121 10.28 9.23 -12.38
CA PRO A 121 11.52 9.74 -11.78
C PRO A 121 12.25 8.70 -10.94
N TYR A 122 11.56 7.67 -10.45
CA TYR A 122 12.20 6.55 -9.76
C TYR A 122 12.91 5.63 -10.76
N SER A 123 12.20 5.21 -11.81
CA SER A 123 12.73 4.31 -12.83
C SER A 123 13.88 4.92 -13.63
N SER A 124 13.87 6.24 -13.86
CA SER A 124 14.95 6.93 -14.57
C SER A 124 16.29 6.92 -13.81
N LYS A 125 16.26 6.73 -12.48
CA LYS A 125 17.46 6.65 -11.63
C LYS A 125 17.97 5.22 -11.47
N VAL A 126 17.15 4.22 -11.81
CA VAL A 126 17.52 2.81 -11.68
C VAL A 126 18.20 2.34 -12.95
N LYS A 127 19.46 1.93 -12.83
CA LYS A 127 20.17 1.25 -13.94
C LYS A 127 19.87 -0.23 -13.85
N PRO A 128 19.13 -0.82 -14.80
CA PRO A 128 18.86 -2.25 -14.79
C PRO A 128 20.18 -3.01 -14.91
N ARG A 129 20.42 -3.92 -13.99
CA ARG A 129 21.57 -4.83 -14.02
C ARG A 129 21.05 -6.25 -14.10
N GLN A 130 21.68 -7.04 -14.96
CA GLN A 130 21.45 -8.47 -15.04
C GLN A 130 22.69 -9.20 -14.54
N PHE A 131 22.48 -10.22 -13.73
CA PHE A 131 23.54 -11.08 -13.23
C PHE A 131 23.36 -12.48 -13.81
N GLN A 132 24.48 -13.11 -14.07
CA GLN A 132 24.53 -14.51 -14.52
C GLN A 132 24.82 -15.45 -13.35
N VAL A 133 24.56 -16.74 -13.56
CA VAL A 133 24.96 -17.78 -12.60
C VAL A 133 26.47 -17.74 -12.43
N ALA A 134 26.95 -17.86 -11.22
CA ALA A 134 28.32 -17.73 -10.74
C ALA A 134 28.84 -16.29 -10.53
N ASP A 135 28.11 -15.25 -10.90
CA ASP A 135 28.50 -13.89 -10.58
C ASP A 135 28.59 -13.66 -9.05
N LEU A 136 29.55 -12.80 -8.66
CA LEU A 136 29.68 -12.36 -7.28
C LEU A 136 28.97 -11.01 -7.09
N VAL A 137 28.05 -10.98 -6.14
CA VAL A 137 27.20 -9.82 -5.87
C VAL A 137 27.23 -9.40 -4.40
N MET A 138 27.07 -8.10 -4.17
CA MET A 138 26.82 -7.55 -2.83
C MET A 138 25.32 -7.33 -2.67
N ARG A 139 24.78 -7.69 -1.52
CA ARG A 139 23.38 -7.47 -1.15
C ARG A 139 23.28 -6.34 -0.13
N LYS A 140 22.25 -5.49 -0.27
CA LYS A 140 21.93 -4.53 0.76
C LYS A 140 21.51 -5.26 2.04
N ALA A 141 22.12 -4.87 3.17
CA ALA A 141 21.81 -5.46 4.46
C ALA A 141 20.36 -5.19 4.85
N HIS A 142 19.69 -6.19 5.40
CA HIS A 142 18.34 -6.05 5.91
C HIS A 142 18.35 -5.20 7.19
N PRO A 143 17.28 -4.41 7.48
CA PRO A 143 17.23 -3.58 8.69
C PRO A 143 17.51 -4.33 9.99
N TYR A 144 17.10 -5.60 10.10
CA TYR A 144 17.37 -6.42 11.29
C TYR A 144 18.81 -6.93 11.38
N GLU A 145 19.57 -6.91 10.28
CA GLU A 145 21.01 -7.25 10.27
C GLU A 145 21.87 -6.07 10.75
N LEU A 146 21.31 -4.86 10.73
CA LEU A 146 21.99 -3.63 11.14
C LEU A 146 21.93 -3.46 12.66
N LYS A 147 23.00 -3.82 13.37
CA LYS A 147 23.08 -3.71 14.82
C LYS A 147 23.14 -2.25 15.31
N ASN A 148 23.73 -1.36 14.53
CA ASN A 148 23.87 0.05 14.85
C ASN A 148 23.95 0.93 13.58
N LYS A 149 24.01 2.26 13.73
CA LYS A 149 24.09 3.22 12.63
C LYS A 149 25.36 3.11 11.80
N LEU A 150 26.41 2.49 12.32
CA LEU A 150 27.72 2.31 11.67
C LEU A 150 27.86 0.94 11.01
N SER A 151 26.88 0.05 11.16
CA SER A 151 26.89 -1.26 10.51
C SER A 151 26.98 -1.11 8.99
N PRO A 152 27.75 -1.96 8.28
CA PRO A 152 27.85 -1.92 6.83
C PRO A 152 26.47 -2.07 6.20
N LYS A 153 26.14 -1.17 5.25
CA LYS A 153 24.87 -1.22 4.54
C LYS A 153 24.80 -2.32 3.47
N TRP A 154 25.94 -2.92 3.16
CA TRP A 154 26.08 -3.98 2.15
C TRP A 154 26.71 -5.21 2.79
N THR A 155 26.17 -6.37 2.46
CA THR A 155 26.67 -7.69 2.90
C THR A 155 27.06 -8.53 1.70
N GLY A 156 28.02 -9.42 1.89
CA GLY A 156 28.54 -10.29 0.83
C GLY A 156 30.07 -10.36 0.83
N PRO A 157 30.70 -10.80 -0.22
CA PRO A 157 30.13 -11.21 -1.50
C PRO A 157 29.33 -12.54 -1.44
N PHE A 158 28.28 -12.61 -2.26
CA PHE A 158 27.47 -13.81 -2.47
C PHE A 158 27.62 -14.27 -3.90
N ARG A 159 27.51 -15.58 -4.15
CA ARG A 159 27.50 -16.17 -5.50
C ARG A 159 26.05 -16.35 -5.96
N VAL A 160 25.76 -15.97 -7.19
CA VAL A 160 24.47 -16.24 -7.83
C VAL A 160 24.41 -17.70 -8.23
N THR A 161 23.44 -18.46 -7.70
CA THR A 161 23.24 -19.88 -8.02
C THR A 161 22.14 -20.09 -9.05
N GLU A 162 21.15 -19.22 -9.08
CA GLU A 162 20.03 -19.32 -10.02
C GLU A 162 19.52 -17.92 -10.38
N ALA A 163 19.31 -17.67 -11.67
CA ALA A 163 18.65 -16.46 -12.19
C ALA A 163 17.25 -16.84 -12.71
N LYS A 164 16.19 -16.32 -12.08
CA LYS A 164 14.79 -16.69 -12.41
C LYS A 164 14.17 -15.88 -13.57
N GLY A 165 14.92 -15.07 -14.28
CA GLY A 165 14.47 -14.28 -15.43
C GLY A 165 13.54 -13.09 -15.12
N ASN A 166 12.91 -13.05 -13.96
CA ASN A 166 12.05 -11.97 -13.48
C ASN A 166 12.79 -10.91 -12.65
N GLY A 167 14.13 -10.91 -12.68
CA GLY A 167 14.99 -10.03 -11.87
C GLY A 167 15.21 -10.53 -10.45
N SER A 168 14.80 -11.75 -10.11
CA SER A 168 15.13 -12.39 -8.82
C SER A 168 16.24 -13.42 -8.99
N TYR A 169 17.09 -13.53 -7.97
CA TYR A 169 18.29 -14.35 -7.97
C TYR A 169 18.38 -15.15 -6.67
N LYS A 170 18.76 -16.42 -6.75
CA LYS A 170 19.18 -17.16 -5.56
C LYS A 170 20.65 -16.91 -5.29
N LEU A 171 20.97 -16.68 -4.03
CA LEU A 171 22.32 -16.35 -3.58
C LEU A 171 22.82 -17.38 -2.59
N GLU A 172 24.09 -17.70 -2.68
CA GLU A 172 24.81 -18.58 -1.78
C GLU A 172 26.03 -17.86 -1.19
N THR A 173 26.34 -18.14 0.07
CA THR A 173 27.56 -17.65 0.70
C THR A 173 28.77 -18.39 0.14
N LEU A 174 29.93 -17.74 0.07
CA LEU A 174 31.18 -18.38 -0.40
C LEU A 174 31.62 -19.57 0.46
N LYS A 175 31.04 -19.73 1.66
CA LYS A 175 31.30 -20.87 2.56
C LYS A 175 30.31 -22.04 2.37
N GLY A 176 29.46 -22.00 1.33
CA GLY A 176 28.57 -23.12 0.98
C GLY A 176 27.28 -23.23 1.75
N GLY A 177 26.83 -22.16 2.44
CA GLY A 177 25.52 -22.12 3.09
C GLY A 177 24.50 -21.30 2.30
N PRO A 178 23.21 -21.71 2.23
CA PRO A 178 22.19 -20.90 1.61
C PRO A 178 22.07 -19.56 2.34
N SER A 179 22.05 -18.45 1.61
CA SER A 179 21.69 -17.18 2.21
C SER A 179 20.19 -17.21 2.51
N HIS A 180 19.76 -16.84 3.73
CA HIS A 180 18.34 -16.73 4.11
C HIS A 180 17.56 -15.63 3.36
N ALA A 181 18.08 -15.14 2.26
CA ALA A 181 17.45 -14.11 1.43
C ALA A 181 17.22 -14.64 0.01
N ALA A 182 16.07 -15.26 -0.19
CA ALA A 182 15.52 -15.46 -1.52
C ALA A 182 14.95 -14.13 -2.03
N GLY A 183 15.35 -13.73 -3.22
CA GLY A 183 14.73 -12.62 -3.94
C GLY A 183 15.42 -11.26 -3.83
N MET A 184 16.43 -11.03 -4.66
CA MET A 184 17.05 -9.72 -4.83
C MET A 184 16.72 -9.17 -6.21
N ARG A 185 16.15 -7.95 -6.26
CA ARG A 185 16.23 -7.10 -7.46
C ARG A 185 17.49 -6.23 -7.34
N PRO A 186 18.30 -6.13 -8.39
CA PRO A 186 19.36 -5.14 -8.42
C PRO A 186 18.73 -3.74 -8.40
N ILE A 187 19.31 -2.87 -7.59
CA ILE A 187 18.98 -1.43 -7.55
C ILE A 187 19.70 -0.74 -8.70
#